data_02449eb34dda0e8ea33920d0b5367589
#
_entry.id   02449eb34dda0e8ea33920d0b5367589
#
_cell.length_a   1.000
_cell.length_b   1.000
_cell.length_c   1.000
_cell.angle_alpha   90.00
_cell.angle_beta   90.00
_cell.angle_gamma   90.00
#
_symmetry.space_group_name_H-M   'P 1'
#
loop_
_entity.id
_entity.type
_entity.pdbx_description
1 polymer ?
#
loop_
_entity_poly.entity_id
_entity_poly.type
_entity_poly.pdbx_seq_one_letter_code
_entity_poly.pdbx_strand_id
1 'polypeptide(L)'
;MTNIEYINSAETITHTQLVGFFVDWPNHPTPQRHFEILKASHGVELAIDTSTNQVVGFITVISDGILSAFIPLLEVLPEYQGQGIGHTLLDRIIARYENLYILDVCCDEDIAEFYIARGFLKTAGLVKRNYEHQSGPS
;
A
#
# COMPACT_ATOMS: atom_id res chain seq x y z
N MET A 1 -11.43 21.46 0.29
CA MET A 1 -11.19 20.43 1.30
C MET A 1 -11.50 19.06 0.71
N THR A 2 -10.60 18.11 0.87
CA THR A 2 -10.75 16.78 0.29
C THR A 2 -11.51 15.87 1.25
N ASN A 3 -12.54 15.18 0.75
CA ASN A 3 -13.29 14.20 1.54
C ASN A 3 -12.76 12.81 1.23
N ILE A 4 -12.07 12.20 2.21
CA ILE A 4 -11.46 10.89 2.04
C ILE A 4 -12.25 9.85 2.84
N GLU A 5 -12.64 8.79 2.16
CA GLU A 5 -13.23 7.61 2.77
C GLU A 5 -12.21 6.48 2.72
N TYR A 6 -12.12 5.71 3.82
CA TYR A 6 -11.21 4.56 3.90
C TYR A 6 -12.03 3.28 3.89
N ILE A 7 -11.64 2.33 3.02
CA ILE A 7 -12.29 1.02 2.95
C ILE A 7 -11.24 -0.07 3.03
N ASN A 8 -11.64 -1.25 3.48
CA ASN A 8 -10.72 -2.35 3.81
C ASN A 8 -10.77 -3.51 2.82
N SER A 9 -11.29 -3.28 1.64
CA SER A 9 -11.36 -4.32 0.60
C SER A 9 -11.48 -3.66 -0.77
N ALA A 10 -11.12 -4.41 -1.83
CA ALA A 10 -11.25 -3.96 -3.20
C ALA A 10 -12.56 -4.43 -3.85
N GLU A 11 -13.48 -4.99 -3.08
CA GLU A 11 -14.70 -5.59 -3.64
C GLU A 11 -15.66 -4.56 -4.27
N THR A 12 -15.63 -3.33 -3.80
CA THR A 12 -16.55 -2.28 -4.26
C THR A 12 -15.96 -1.33 -5.27
N ILE A 13 -14.69 -1.53 -5.67
CA ILE A 13 -14.04 -0.67 -6.66
C ILE A 13 -13.83 -1.41 -7.97
N THR A 14 -13.48 -0.65 -9.02
CA THR A 14 -13.06 -1.18 -10.31
C THR A 14 -11.67 -0.66 -10.64
N HIS A 15 -11.00 -1.28 -11.62
CA HIS A 15 -9.67 -0.84 -12.02
C HIS A 15 -9.64 0.58 -12.56
N THR A 16 -10.77 1.09 -13.05
CA THR A 16 -10.85 2.45 -13.58
C THR A 16 -10.60 3.51 -12.51
N GLN A 17 -10.76 3.15 -11.24
CA GLN A 17 -10.49 4.05 -10.10
C GLN A 17 -9.03 4.05 -9.66
N LEU A 18 -8.16 3.24 -10.32
CA LEU A 18 -6.77 3.01 -9.89
C LEU A 18 -5.75 3.69 -10.83
N VAL A 19 -6.10 4.81 -11.43
CA VAL A 19 -5.22 5.48 -12.38
C VAL A 19 -4.19 6.34 -11.63
N GLY A 20 -2.94 6.32 -12.10
CA GLY A 20 -1.89 7.24 -11.65
C GLY A 20 -0.90 6.68 -10.64
N PHE A 21 -1.06 5.43 -10.19
CA PHE A 21 -0.15 4.81 -9.23
C PHE A 21 1.13 4.29 -9.88
N PHE A 22 2.09 3.90 -9.04
CA PHE A 22 3.42 3.41 -9.42
C PHE A 22 4.23 4.49 -10.14
N VAL A 23 4.20 5.69 -9.56
CA VAL A 23 4.91 6.85 -10.09
C VAL A 23 6.40 6.54 -10.22
N ASP A 24 6.98 6.84 -11.38
CA ASP A 24 8.39 6.65 -11.72
C ASP A 24 8.84 5.19 -11.86
N TRP A 25 7.92 4.23 -11.83
CA TRP A 25 8.27 2.85 -12.14
C TRP A 25 8.28 2.68 -13.67
N PRO A 26 9.41 2.29 -14.29
CA PRO A 26 9.47 2.19 -15.77
C PRO A 26 8.57 1.10 -16.36
N ASN A 27 8.36 0.00 -15.65
CA ASN A 27 7.54 -1.13 -16.12
C ASN A 27 6.36 -1.37 -15.16
N HIS A 28 5.66 -0.30 -14.81
CA HIS A 28 4.66 -0.34 -13.76
C HIS A 28 3.45 -1.21 -14.12
N PRO A 29 2.78 -1.80 -13.11
CA PRO A 29 1.51 -2.49 -13.33
C PRO A 29 0.45 -1.56 -13.93
N THR A 30 -0.35 -2.09 -14.84
CA THR A 30 -1.54 -1.39 -15.34
C THR A 30 -2.58 -1.29 -14.21
N PRO A 31 -3.60 -0.42 -14.35
CA PRO A 31 -4.71 -0.41 -13.38
C PRO A 31 -5.38 -1.77 -13.22
N GLN A 32 -5.52 -2.55 -14.31
CA GLN A 32 -6.07 -3.91 -14.24
C GLN A 32 -5.19 -4.82 -13.40
N ARG A 33 -3.87 -4.78 -13.61
CA ARG A 33 -2.93 -5.59 -12.84
C ARG A 33 -2.91 -5.13 -11.38
N HIS A 34 -2.96 -3.83 -11.14
CA HIS A 34 -3.06 -3.28 -9.79
C HIS A 34 -4.29 -3.83 -9.06
N PHE A 35 -5.43 -3.87 -9.76
CA PHE A 35 -6.65 -4.44 -9.19
C PHE A 35 -6.45 -5.92 -8.82
N GLU A 36 -5.79 -6.70 -9.67
CA GLU A 36 -5.46 -8.10 -9.35
C GLU A 36 -4.59 -8.21 -8.11
N ILE A 37 -3.59 -7.33 -7.96
CA ILE A 37 -2.73 -7.31 -6.78
C ILE A 37 -3.56 -7.04 -5.52
N LEU A 38 -4.46 -6.08 -5.57
CA LEU A 38 -5.31 -5.76 -4.42
C LEU A 38 -6.20 -6.95 -4.05
N LYS A 39 -6.78 -7.61 -5.04
CA LYS A 39 -7.67 -8.76 -4.81
C LYS A 39 -6.91 -9.97 -4.25
N ALA A 40 -5.66 -10.14 -4.63
CA ALA A 40 -4.84 -11.27 -4.19
C ALA A 40 -4.17 -11.03 -2.83
N SER A 41 -4.13 -9.80 -2.35
CA SER A 41 -3.47 -9.45 -1.08
C SER A 41 -4.27 -9.96 0.10
N HIS A 42 -3.55 -10.36 1.17
CA HIS A 42 -4.20 -10.81 2.41
C HIS A 42 -5.01 -9.69 3.05
N GLY A 43 -4.47 -8.47 3.02
CA GLY A 43 -5.17 -7.30 3.53
C GLY A 43 -4.89 -6.08 2.68
N VAL A 44 -5.89 -5.22 2.57
CA VAL A 44 -5.75 -3.93 1.89
C VAL A 44 -6.49 -2.87 2.68
N GLU A 45 -6.01 -1.63 2.57
CA GLU A 45 -6.76 -0.43 2.94
C GLU A 45 -6.67 0.52 1.76
N LEU A 46 -7.78 1.13 1.42
CA LEU A 46 -7.86 2.07 0.30
C LEU A 46 -8.39 3.41 0.80
N ALA A 47 -7.81 4.49 0.28
CA ALA A 47 -8.29 5.85 0.51
C ALA A 47 -8.97 6.33 -0.78
N ILE A 48 -10.21 6.75 -0.68
CA ILE A 48 -11.01 7.17 -1.84
C ILE A 48 -11.40 8.63 -1.66
N ASP A 49 -11.14 9.44 -2.68
CA ASP A 49 -11.69 10.80 -2.74
C ASP A 49 -13.15 10.70 -3.18
N THR A 50 -14.06 10.96 -2.27
CA THR A 50 -15.49 10.79 -2.54
C THR A 50 -16.03 11.78 -3.56
N SER A 51 -15.34 12.89 -3.79
CA SER A 51 -15.77 13.89 -4.79
C SER A 51 -15.48 13.42 -6.23
N THR A 52 -14.49 12.58 -6.43
CA THR A 52 -14.10 12.05 -7.75
C THR A 52 -14.33 10.55 -7.89
N ASN A 53 -14.55 9.87 -6.77
CA ASN A 53 -14.62 8.40 -6.68
C ASN A 53 -13.32 7.71 -7.10
N GLN A 54 -12.19 8.42 -7.07
CA GLN A 54 -10.88 7.88 -7.40
C GLN A 54 -10.22 7.33 -6.13
N VAL A 55 -9.53 6.19 -6.26
CA VAL A 55 -8.62 5.71 -5.22
C VAL A 55 -7.38 6.59 -5.27
N VAL A 56 -7.05 7.21 -4.15
CA VAL A 56 -5.95 8.18 -4.07
C VAL A 56 -4.81 7.71 -3.18
N GLY A 57 -4.99 6.60 -2.48
CA GLY A 57 -3.95 5.95 -1.69
C GLY A 57 -4.32 4.51 -1.43
N PHE A 58 -3.31 3.67 -1.24
CA PHE A 58 -3.54 2.26 -0.92
C PHE A 58 -2.35 1.68 -0.16
N ILE A 59 -2.62 0.61 0.58
CA ILE A 59 -1.60 -0.20 1.25
C ILE A 59 -2.02 -1.66 1.12
N THR A 60 -1.05 -2.53 0.89
CA THR A 60 -1.29 -3.97 0.79
C THR A 60 -0.49 -4.73 1.84
N VAL A 61 -0.98 -5.91 2.19
CA VAL A 61 -0.31 -6.80 3.14
C VAL A 61 -0.31 -8.22 2.60
N ILE A 62 0.84 -8.87 2.69
CA ILE A 62 1.00 -10.31 2.46
C ILE A 62 1.17 -10.94 3.84
N SER A 63 0.43 -12.01 4.14
CA SER A 63 0.44 -12.61 5.48
C SER A 63 -0.02 -14.05 5.44
N ASP A 64 0.51 -14.85 6.41
CA ASP A 64 -0.04 -16.17 6.68
C ASP A 64 -1.28 -16.10 7.58
N GLY A 65 -1.56 -14.93 8.15
CA GLY A 65 -2.68 -14.74 9.07
C GLY A 65 -2.46 -15.33 10.46
N ILE A 66 -1.26 -15.83 10.75
CA ILE A 66 -0.97 -16.54 11.99
C ILE A 66 0.18 -15.88 12.76
N LEU A 67 1.32 -15.66 12.11
CA LEU A 67 2.52 -15.16 12.77
C LEU A 67 3.09 -13.92 12.11
N SER A 68 3.07 -13.84 10.78
CA SER A 68 3.85 -12.88 10.02
C SER A 68 3.03 -12.11 9.01
N ALA A 69 3.33 -10.83 8.86
CA ALA A 69 2.78 -9.98 7.82
C ALA A 69 3.88 -9.09 7.24
N PHE A 70 3.78 -8.77 5.96
CA PHE A 70 4.72 -7.90 5.27
C PHE A 70 3.93 -6.89 4.44
N ILE A 71 4.37 -5.63 4.47
CA ILE A 71 3.78 -4.55 3.68
C ILE A 71 4.64 -4.33 2.44
N PRO A 72 4.23 -4.87 1.27
CA PRO A 72 5.02 -4.68 0.05
C PRO A 72 4.79 -3.33 -0.62
N LEU A 73 3.60 -2.74 -0.48
CA LEU A 73 3.22 -1.53 -1.21
C LEU A 73 2.43 -0.58 -0.30
N LEU A 74 2.82 0.69 -0.36
CA LEU A 74 2.08 1.80 0.23
C LEU A 74 2.34 3.02 -0.65
N GLU A 75 1.29 3.59 -1.22
CA GLU A 75 1.44 4.76 -2.07
C GLU A 75 0.25 5.69 -1.93
N VAL A 76 0.52 6.99 -1.94
CA VAL A 76 -0.49 8.05 -2.03
C VAL A 76 -0.18 8.87 -3.27
N LEU A 77 -1.19 9.15 -4.08
CA LEU A 77 -0.99 9.94 -5.29
C LEU A 77 -0.36 11.30 -4.95
N PRO A 78 0.54 11.81 -5.80
CA PRO A 78 1.28 13.05 -5.49
C PRO A 78 0.39 14.22 -5.09
N GLU A 79 -0.75 14.41 -5.75
CA GLU A 79 -1.66 15.52 -5.48
C GLU A 79 -2.33 15.43 -4.11
N TYR A 80 -2.31 14.25 -3.49
CA TYR A 80 -2.96 13.99 -2.21
C TYR A 80 -1.98 13.81 -1.05
N GLN A 81 -0.67 13.93 -1.31
CA GLN A 81 0.35 13.82 -0.27
C GLN A 81 0.31 15.04 0.66
N GLY A 82 0.82 14.86 1.88
CA GLY A 82 0.86 15.92 2.87
C GLY A 82 -0.46 16.17 3.59
N GLN A 83 -1.44 15.29 3.47
CA GLN A 83 -2.75 15.40 4.11
C GLN A 83 -3.02 14.32 5.15
N GLY A 84 -2.02 13.51 5.47
CA GLY A 84 -2.15 12.44 6.48
C GLY A 84 -2.75 11.14 5.97
N ILE A 85 -2.95 10.97 4.67
CA ILE A 85 -3.56 9.76 4.11
C ILE A 85 -2.65 8.55 4.32
N GLY A 86 -1.35 8.68 4.03
CA GLY A 86 -0.39 7.59 4.24
C GLY A 86 -0.32 7.17 5.70
N HIS A 87 -0.36 8.12 6.61
CA HIS A 87 -0.39 7.86 8.06
C HIS A 87 -1.64 7.06 8.44
N THR A 88 -2.79 7.46 7.95
CA THR A 88 -4.05 6.78 8.24
C THR A 88 -4.06 5.36 7.69
N LEU A 89 -3.60 5.17 6.45
CA LEU A 89 -3.51 3.84 5.85
C LEU A 89 -2.63 2.91 6.67
N LEU A 90 -1.45 3.38 7.07
CA LEU A 90 -0.53 2.59 7.87
C LEU A 90 -1.11 2.28 9.25
N ASP A 91 -1.70 3.28 9.92
CA ASP A 91 -2.29 3.07 11.24
C ASP A 91 -3.42 2.02 11.19
N ARG A 92 -4.23 2.04 10.14
CA ARG A 92 -5.31 1.06 9.97
C ARG A 92 -4.75 -0.35 9.79
N ILE A 93 -3.66 -0.50 9.05
CA ILE A 93 -3.00 -1.80 8.87
C ILE A 93 -2.36 -2.26 10.18
N ILE A 94 -1.66 -1.39 10.89
CA ILE A 94 -1.07 -1.75 12.19
C ILE A 94 -2.15 -2.29 13.13
N ALA A 95 -3.30 -1.64 13.20
CA ALA A 95 -4.40 -2.09 14.05
C ALA A 95 -4.95 -3.47 13.62
N ARG A 96 -5.06 -3.71 12.32
CA ARG A 96 -5.59 -4.99 11.80
C ARG A 96 -4.67 -6.18 12.09
N TYR A 97 -3.37 -5.94 12.19
CA TYR A 97 -2.37 -7.01 12.35
C TYR A 97 -1.70 -6.98 13.72
N GLU A 98 -2.29 -6.29 14.68
CA GLU A 98 -1.71 -6.11 16.02
C GLU A 98 -1.53 -7.42 16.80
N ASN A 99 -2.27 -8.46 16.44
CA ASN A 99 -2.18 -9.76 17.10
C ASN A 99 -1.13 -10.68 16.50
N LEU A 100 -0.43 -10.27 15.45
CA LEU A 100 0.67 -11.03 14.88
C LEU A 100 2.00 -10.58 15.48
N TYR A 101 2.95 -11.51 15.55
CA TYR A 101 4.28 -11.21 16.07
C TYR A 101 5.07 -10.30 15.13
N ILE A 102 4.96 -10.53 13.83
CA ILE A 102 5.79 -9.86 12.82
C ILE A 102 4.90 -8.99 11.92
N LEU A 103 5.25 -7.72 11.82
CA LEU A 103 4.74 -6.83 10.77
C LEU A 103 5.96 -6.06 10.25
N ASP A 104 6.44 -6.43 9.07
CA ASP A 104 7.66 -5.89 8.48
C ASP A 104 7.37 -5.06 7.24
N VAL A 105 8.29 -4.15 6.94
CA VAL A 105 8.26 -3.33 5.74
C VAL A 105 9.70 -3.08 5.29
N CYS A 106 9.92 -2.98 3.98
CA CYS A 106 11.15 -2.47 3.40
C CYS A 106 10.84 -1.13 2.73
N CYS A 107 11.67 -0.15 2.95
CA CYS A 107 11.47 1.19 2.39
C CYS A 107 12.80 1.84 2.09
N ASP A 108 12.75 2.93 1.31
CA ASP A 108 13.94 3.73 1.07
C ASP A 108 14.35 4.45 2.37
N GLU A 109 15.64 4.72 2.48
CA GLU A 109 16.22 5.31 3.69
C GLU A 109 15.55 6.63 4.07
N ASP A 110 15.20 7.44 3.09
CA ASP A 110 14.64 8.78 3.32
C ASP A 110 13.22 8.75 3.88
N ILE A 111 12.53 7.61 3.83
CA ILE A 111 11.17 7.49 4.39
C ILE A 111 11.11 6.57 5.60
N ALA A 112 12.26 6.10 6.10
CA ALA A 112 12.30 5.19 7.24
C ALA A 112 11.65 5.81 8.49
N GLU A 113 11.82 7.10 8.71
CA GLU A 113 11.25 7.78 9.88
C GLU A 113 9.72 7.70 9.94
N PHE A 114 9.06 7.62 8.78
CA PHE A 114 7.63 7.45 8.70
C PHE A 114 7.18 6.19 9.45
N TYR A 115 7.95 5.11 9.31
CA TYR A 115 7.66 3.83 9.97
C TYR A 115 8.20 3.80 11.39
N ILE A 116 9.40 4.33 11.63
CA ILE A 116 10.03 4.36 12.96
C ILE A 116 9.14 5.11 13.97
N ALA A 117 8.50 6.20 13.53
CA ALA A 117 7.60 6.96 14.37
C ALA A 117 6.40 6.13 14.87
N ARG A 118 6.13 4.99 14.24
CA ARG A 118 5.03 4.10 14.63
C ARG A 118 5.52 2.80 15.27
N GLY A 119 6.77 2.78 15.73
CA GLY A 119 7.30 1.67 16.50
C GLY A 119 8.06 0.63 15.69
N PHE A 120 8.26 0.84 14.40
CA PHE A 120 9.11 -0.06 13.61
C PHE A 120 10.57 0.17 13.98
N LEU A 121 11.32 -0.91 14.10
CA LEU A 121 12.76 -0.85 14.39
C LEU A 121 13.54 -1.02 13.10
N LYS A 122 14.55 -0.18 12.90
CA LYS A 122 15.40 -0.28 11.72
C LYS A 122 16.39 -1.44 11.88
N THR A 123 16.34 -2.37 10.95
CA THR A 123 17.25 -3.54 10.92
C THR A 123 17.82 -3.70 9.51
N ALA A 124 18.64 -4.69 9.30
CA ALA A 124 19.13 -4.98 7.97
C ALA A 124 18.11 -5.82 7.20
N GLY A 125 17.68 -5.30 6.06
CA GLY A 125 16.83 -6.04 5.13
C GLY A 125 17.60 -6.31 3.84
N LEU A 126 17.33 -7.45 3.20
CA LEU A 126 17.95 -7.83 1.94
C LEU A 126 16.84 -7.99 0.91
N VAL A 127 17.02 -7.38 -0.26
CA VAL A 127 16.01 -7.40 -1.32
C VAL A 127 16.63 -7.90 -2.62
N LYS A 128 15.83 -8.59 -3.42
CA LYS A 128 16.21 -9.01 -4.76
C LYS A 128 15.11 -8.56 -5.71
N ARG A 129 15.47 -7.76 -6.70
CA ARG A 129 14.52 -7.16 -7.65
C ARG A 129 14.75 -7.71 -9.05
N ASN A 130 13.65 -8.01 -9.74
CA ASN A 130 13.68 -8.36 -11.16
C ASN A 130 12.88 -7.29 -11.91
N TYR A 131 13.56 -6.28 -12.41
CA TYR A 131 12.91 -5.12 -13.04
C TYR A 131 12.24 -5.47 -14.37
N GLU A 132 12.61 -6.59 -15.00
CA GLU A 132 11.93 -7.05 -16.22
C GLU A 132 10.51 -7.54 -15.92
N HIS A 133 10.22 -7.88 -14.66
CA HIS A 133 8.92 -8.37 -14.23
C HIS A 133 8.25 -7.43 -13.22
N GLN A 134 8.45 -6.12 -13.38
CA GLN A 134 7.97 -5.13 -12.41
C GLN A 134 6.44 -5.08 -12.32
N SER A 135 5.72 -5.62 -13.32
CA SER A 135 4.26 -5.74 -13.28
C SER A 135 3.79 -7.19 -13.08
N GLY A 136 4.69 -8.08 -12.69
CA GLY A 136 4.39 -9.47 -12.44
C GLY A 136 4.52 -10.36 -13.68
N PRO A 137 4.13 -11.62 -13.59
CA PRO A 137 4.21 -12.53 -14.72
C PRO A 137 3.22 -12.17 -15.83
N SER A 138 3.55 -12.55 -17.06
CA SER A 138 2.72 -12.30 -18.24
C SER A 138 1.43 -13.09 -18.20
#